data_fd0bde0cab65a63fed2b21e44c361613
#
_entry.id   fd0bde0cab65a63fed2b21e44c361613
#
_cell.length_a   1.000
_cell.length_b   1.000
_cell.length_c   1.000
_cell.angle_alpha   90.00
_cell.angle_beta   90.00
_cell.angle_gamma   90.00
#
_symmetry.space_group_name_H-M   'P 1'
#
loop_
_entity.id
_entity.type
_entity.pdbx_description
1 polymer ?
#
loop_
_entity_poly.entity_id
_entity_poly.type
_entity_poly.pdbx_seq_one_letter_code
_entity_poly.pdbx_strand_id
1 'polypeptide(L)'
;MAIVLLAAFAAEATATSPSDVVSGQVSEFADVNQDIGGHATLVRRADGTTFVTVHVDGLTPGGTYASHVHLQACDDNKAGGHYKHDPAGDATPPNELWPGNGPFTATGGGTANVHATAPWIAGPSAMSVVVHDVDAGGAKVACADLA
;
A
#
# COMPACT_ATOMS: atom_id res chain seq x y z
N MET A 1 26.50 -44.30 -42.94
CA MET A 1 26.57 -42.83 -42.83
C MET A 1 25.38 -42.44 -41.98
N ALA A 2 25.58 -42.17 -40.66
CA ALA A 2 24.52 -41.85 -39.74
C ALA A 2 24.46 -40.33 -39.57
N ILE A 3 23.29 -39.74 -39.83
CA ILE A 3 23.03 -38.31 -39.66
C ILE A 3 22.54 -38.10 -38.19
N VAL A 4 23.33 -37.40 -37.41
CA VAL A 4 22.94 -36.97 -36.06
C VAL A 4 22.22 -35.64 -36.22
N LEU A 5 20.89 -35.60 -35.94
CA LEU A 5 20.16 -34.37 -35.82
C LEU A 5 20.44 -33.80 -34.44
N LEU A 6 21.13 -32.67 -34.34
CA LEU A 6 21.17 -31.84 -33.16
C LEU A 6 19.88 -31.02 -33.08
N ALA A 7 19.02 -31.33 -32.09
CA ALA A 7 17.91 -30.46 -31.73
C ALA A 7 18.44 -29.31 -30.88
N ALA A 8 18.42 -28.08 -31.40
CA ALA A 8 18.69 -26.88 -30.63
C ALA A 8 17.45 -26.53 -29.80
N PHE A 9 17.53 -26.66 -28.48
CA PHE A 9 16.53 -26.09 -27.57
C PHE A 9 16.78 -24.59 -27.47
N ALA A 10 15.90 -23.80 -28.09
CA ALA A 10 15.84 -22.38 -27.82
C ALA A 10 15.22 -22.19 -26.42
N ALA A 11 16.02 -21.72 -25.47
CA ALA A 11 15.49 -21.25 -24.20
C ALA A 11 14.72 -19.95 -24.46
N GLU A 12 13.40 -20.00 -24.35
CA GLU A 12 12.59 -18.80 -24.34
C GLU A 12 12.89 -18.02 -23.06
N ALA A 13 13.56 -16.87 -23.20
CA ALA A 13 13.73 -15.92 -22.13
C ALA A 13 12.33 -15.35 -21.83
N THR A 14 11.72 -15.77 -20.72
CA THR A 14 10.51 -15.14 -20.21
C THR A 14 10.87 -13.70 -19.85
N ALA A 15 10.41 -12.74 -20.65
CA ALA A 15 10.49 -11.33 -20.31
C ALA A 15 9.69 -11.11 -19.01
N THR A 16 10.38 -10.86 -17.89
CA THR A 16 9.74 -10.41 -16.68
C THR A 16 9.12 -9.05 -16.94
N SER A 17 7.80 -8.91 -16.72
CA SER A 17 7.14 -7.61 -16.80
C SER A 17 7.84 -6.64 -15.83
N PRO A 18 8.06 -5.38 -16.22
CA PRO A 18 8.64 -4.40 -15.32
C PRO A 18 7.73 -4.20 -14.10
N SER A 19 8.32 -3.90 -12.96
CA SER A 19 7.55 -3.49 -11.78
C SER A 19 6.83 -2.18 -12.07
N ASP A 20 5.56 -2.09 -11.67
CA ASP A 20 4.76 -0.87 -11.73
C ASP A 20 4.78 -0.21 -10.36
N VAL A 21 5.08 1.10 -10.32
CA VAL A 21 5.23 1.88 -9.08
C VAL A 21 4.32 3.10 -9.15
N VAL A 22 3.47 3.22 -8.16
CA VAL A 22 2.64 4.42 -7.92
C VAL A 22 2.95 4.98 -6.54
N SER A 23 2.89 6.31 -6.40
CA SER A 23 3.25 6.97 -5.15
C SER A 23 2.51 8.29 -4.97
N GLY A 24 2.41 8.76 -3.72
CA GLY A 24 1.80 10.03 -3.42
C GLY A 24 2.30 10.64 -2.12
N GLN A 25 2.09 11.96 -2.00
CA GLN A 25 2.35 12.68 -0.77
C GLN A 25 1.22 12.41 0.23
N VAL A 26 1.59 12.09 1.47
CA VAL A 26 0.65 12.05 2.58
C VAL A 26 0.35 13.48 3.00
N SER A 27 -0.94 13.79 3.10
CA SER A 27 -1.42 15.07 3.64
C SER A 27 -2.58 14.81 4.59
N GLU A 28 -2.71 15.63 5.61
CA GLU A 28 -3.86 15.55 6.52
C GLU A 28 -5.18 15.86 5.80
N PHE A 29 -6.29 15.31 6.27
CA PHE A 29 -7.61 15.72 5.83
C PHE A 29 -7.96 17.12 6.37
N ALA A 30 -8.77 17.86 5.63
CA ALA A 30 -9.08 19.28 5.91
C ALA A 30 -9.71 19.54 7.29
N ASP A 31 -10.30 18.53 7.92
CA ASP A 31 -10.87 18.59 9.27
C ASP A 31 -9.89 18.17 10.39
N VAL A 32 -8.66 17.84 10.03
CA VAL A 32 -7.55 17.54 10.94
C VAL A 32 -6.68 18.79 11.06
N ASN A 33 -6.05 18.98 12.19
CA ASN A 33 -5.17 20.12 12.44
C ASN A 33 -3.96 19.66 13.26
N GLN A 34 -3.16 18.78 12.65
CA GLN A 34 -1.95 18.18 13.26
C GLN A 34 -0.67 18.39 12.43
N ASP A 35 -0.81 18.98 11.23
CA ASP A 35 0.30 19.18 10.28
C ASP A 35 0.97 17.85 9.86
N ILE A 36 0.12 16.84 9.52
CA ILE A 36 0.57 15.52 9.12
C ILE A 36 1.06 15.54 7.67
N GLY A 37 2.25 15.02 7.43
CA GLY A 37 2.87 14.88 6.13
C GLY A 37 3.54 13.53 5.91
N GLY A 38 4.19 13.38 4.76
CA GLY A 38 4.94 12.17 4.43
C GLY A 38 4.75 11.71 2.99
N HIS A 39 4.95 10.41 2.76
CA HIS A 39 4.75 9.81 1.44
C HIS A 39 4.36 8.33 1.54
N ALA A 40 3.63 7.85 0.53
CA ALA A 40 3.31 6.44 0.34
C ALA A 40 3.75 5.97 -1.04
N THR A 41 4.15 4.70 -1.13
CA THR A 41 4.51 4.05 -2.39
C THR A 41 3.91 2.65 -2.44
N LEU A 42 3.29 2.30 -3.55
CA LEU A 42 2.81 0.95 -3.85
C LEU A 42 3.54 0.43 -5.09
N VAL A 43 4.14 -0.75 -4.95
CA VAL A 43 4.89 -1.44 -6.00
C VAL A 43 4.18 -2.74 -6.37
N ARG A 44 3.75 -2.86 -7.62
CA ARG A 44 3.30 -4.11 -8.23
C ARG A 44 4.53 -4.78 -8.83
N ARG A 45 5.02 -5.83 -8.17
CA ARG A 45 6.29 -6.46 -8.54
C ARG A 45 6.13 -7.48 -9.65
N ALA A 46 7.20 -7.66 -10.42
CA ALA A 46 7.26 -8.64 -11.52
C ALA A 46 7.10 -10.11 -11.03
N ASP A 47 7.34 -10.38 -9.75
CA ASP A 47 7.16 -11.70 -9.15
C ASP A 47 5.70 -12.02 -8.76
N GLY A 48 4.76 -11.13 -9.07
CA GLY A 48 3.34 -11.32 -8.78
C GLY A 48 2.90 -10.83 -7.39
N THR A 49 3.77 -10.13 -6.66
CA THR A 49 3.46 -9.58 -5.33
C THR A 49 3.20 -8.08 -5.37
N THR A 50 2.52 -7.58 -4.35
CA THR A 50 2.40 -6.14 -4.09
C THR A 50 3.13 -5.79 -2.81
N PHE A 51 3.88 -4.68 -2.85
CA PHE A 51 4.56 -4.11 -1.68
C PHE A 51 4.11 -2.66 -1.50
N VAL A 52 3.74 -2.29 -0.29
CA VAL A 52 3.35 -0.93 0.04
C VAL A 52 4.16 -0.43 1.22
N THR A 53 4.66 0.81 1.14
CA THR A 53 5.37 1.51 2.20
C THR A 53 4.69 2.84 2.48
N VAL A 54 4.71 3.24 3.75
CA VAL A 54 4.19 4.54 4.19
C VAL A 54 5.17 5.14 5.18
N HIS A 55 5.62 6.35 4.89
CA HIS A 55 6.32 7.21 5.83
C HIS A 55 5.37 8.33 6.23
N VAL A 56 5.23 8.56 7.52
CA VAL A 56 4.36 9.63 8.06
C VAL A 56 5.11 10.39 9.13
N ASP A 57 4.96 11.68 9.14
CA ASP A 57 5.41 12.61 10.18
C ASP A 57 4.24 13.51 10.65
N GLY A 58 4.44 14.25 11.74
CA GLY A 58 3.40 15.11 12.31
C GLY A 58 2.35 14.35 13.14
N LEU A 59 2.54 13.05 13.40
CA LEU A 59 1.68 12.27 14.28
C LEU A 59 1.86 12.67 15.75
N THR A 60 0.85 12.43 16.57
CA THR A 60 0.99 12.58 18.04
C THR A 60 2.04 11.59 18.55
N PRO A 61 3.13 12.07 19.20
CA PRO A 61 4.15 11.20 19.77
C PRO A 61 3.56 10.14 20.72
N GLY A 62 3.87 8.86 20.47
CA GLY A 62 3.35 7.74 21.23
C GLY A 62 1.88 7.38 20.97
N GLY A 63 1.19 8.08 20.06
CA GLY A 63 -0.16 7.77 19.62
C GLY A 63 -0.23 6.47 18.82
N THR A 64 -1.39 5.82 18.83
CA THR A 64 -1.65 4.56 18.12
C THR A 64 -2.38 4.83 16.80
N TYR A 65 -1.81 4.36 15.70
CA TYR A 65 -2.32 4.56 14.35
C TYR A 65 -2.45 3.22 13.61
N ALA A 66 -3.22 3.23 12.53
CA ALA A 66 -3.26 2.14 11.56
C ALA A 66 -3.22 2.73 10.13
N SER A 67 -2.78 1.94 9.17
CA SER A 67 -2.76 2.36 7.77
C SER A 67 -3.34 1.27 6.87
N HIS A 68 -4.13 1.68 5.88
CA HIS A 68 -4.78 0.78 4.93
C HIS A 68 -4.74 1.35 3.52
N VAL A 69 -4.71 0.47 2.52
CA VAL A 69 -4.97 0.85 1.13
C VAL A 69 -6.47 0.97 0.92
N HIS A 70 -6.92 2.01 0.21
CA HIS A 70 -8.31 2.37 -0.01
C HIS A 70 -8.72 2.35 -1.48
N LEU A 71 -10.06 2.29 -1.72
CA LEU A 71 -10.67 2.12 -3.05
C LEU A 71 -10.84 3.42 -3.83
N GLN A 72 -10.76 4.58 -3.19
CA GLN A 72 -11.06 5.88 -3.80
C GLN A 72 -9.91 6.86 -3.58
N ALA A 73 -9.89 7.93 -4.38
CA ALA A 73 -9.00 9.04 -4.18
C ALA A 73 -9.27 9.75 -2.84
N CYS A 74 -8.26 10.42 -2.29
CA CYS A 74 -8.34 11.06 -0.98
C CYS A 74 -9.52 12.02 -0.84
N ASP A 75 -9.81 12.80 -1.89
CA ASP A 75 -10.91 13.79 -1.93
C ASP A 75 -12.28 13.16 -2.18
N ASP A 76 -12.32 11.91 -2.62
CA ASP A 76 -13.56 11.22 -2.90
C ASP A 76 -14.04 10.46 -1.65
N ASN A 77 -15.04 11.02 -0.98
CA ASN A 77 -15.64 10.44 0.24
C ASN A 77 -14.61 10.02 1.29
N LYS A 78 -13.57 10.86 1.51
CA LYS A 78 -12.41 10.54 2.36
C LYS A 78 -11.82 9.17 2.03
N ALA A 79 -11.47 8.96 0.74
CA ALA A 79 -10.89 7.72 0.21
C ALA A 79 -11.80 6.47 0.24
N GLY A 80 -13.08 6.61 0.59
CA GLY A 80 -14.02 5.49 0.60
C GLY A 80 -13.67 4.38 1.59
N GLY A 81 -13.97 3.14 1.23
CA GLY A 81 -13.67 1.93 2.00
C GLY A 81 -12.28 1.36 1.72
N HIS A 82 -11.88 0.35 2.50
CA HIS A 82 -10.64 -0.39 2.29
C HIS A 82 -10.65 -1.13 0.94
N TYR A 83 -9.50 -1.15 0.28
CA TYR A 83 -9.27 -2.01 -0.86
C TYR A 83 -9.18 -3.46 -0.42
N LYS A 84 -9.92 -4.34 -1.10
CA LYS A 84 -9.86 -5.80 -0.96
C LYS A 84 -9.46 -6.41 -2.29
N HIS A 85 -8.53 -7.35 -2.26
CA HIS A 85 -8.16 -8.14 -3.45
C HIS A 85 -9.36 -8.97 -3.94
N ASP A 86 -9.99 -9.71 -3.05
CA ASP A 86 -11.31 -10.33 -3.25
C ASP A 86 -12.36 -9.50 -2.51
N PRO A 87 -13.27 -8.81 -3.22
CA PRO A 87 -14.31 -8.00 -2.58
C PRO A 87 -15.23 -8.79 -1.63
N ALA A 88 -15.40 -10.10 -1.86
CA ALA A 88 -16.20 -10.99 -1.02
C ALA A 88 -15.40 -11.64 0.12
N GLY A 89 -14.08 -11.46 0.12
CA GLY A 89 -13.19 -12.02 1.12
C GLY A 89 -13.16 -11.25 2.44
N ASP A 90 -12.34 -11.74 3.36
CA ASP A 90 -12.17 -11.17 4.69
C ASP A 90 -11.64 -9.73 4.65
N ALA A 91 -12.01 -8.93 5.64
CA ALA A 91 -11.49 -7.58 5.86
C ALA A 91 -10.21 -7.61 6.72
N THR A 92 -9.26 -8.46 6.35
CA THR A 92 -7.98 -8.65 7.04
C THR A 92 -6.88 -9.00 6.03
N PRO A 93 -5.59 -8.82 6.37
CA PRO A 93 -4.49 -9.33 5.55
C PRO A 93 -4.55 -10.88 5.39
N PRO A 94 -4.15 -11.42 4.22
CA PRO A 94 -3.60 -10.69 3.11
C PRO A 94 -4.65 -10.12 2.13
N ASN A 95 -5.95 -10.31 2.35
CA ASN A 95 -6.98 -9.80 1.43
C ASN A 95 -7.04 -8.26 1.40
N GLU A 96 -6.77 -7.61 2.52
CA GLU A 96 -6.49 -6.19 2.61
C GLU A 96 -4.98 -5.90 2.74
N LEU A 97 -4.53 -4.73 2.32
CA LEU A 97 -3.17 -4.25 2.50
C LEU A 97 -3.13 -3.30 3.70
N TRP A 98 -2.48 -3.75 4.78
CA TRP A 98 -2.32 -2.99 6.01
C TRP A 98 -0.84 -2.71 6.28
N PRO A 99 -0.27 -1.58 5.82
CA PRO A 99 1.07 -1.16 6.21
C PRO A 99 1.21 -1.13 7.73
N GLY A 100 2.19 -1.89 8.25
CA GLY A 100 2.33 -2.15 9.69
C GLY A 100 1.74 -3.48 10.15
N ASN A 101 0.98 -4.19 9.30
CA ASN A 101 0.28 -5.45 9.60
C ASN A 101 -0.69 -5.34 10.81
N GLY A 102 -1.19 -4.16 11.07
CA GLY A 102 -2.07 -3.81 12.17
C GLY A 102 -1.74 -2.45 12.75
N PRO A 103 -2.25 -2.13 13.94
CA PRO A 103 -1.92 -0.88 14.61
C PRO A 103 -0.42 -0.75 14.91
N PHE A 104 0.10 0.47 14.77
CA PHE A 104 1.48 0.84 15.08
C PHE A 104 1.51 2.07 15.98
N THR A 105 2.62 2.25 16.70
CA THR A 105 2.82 3.40 17.59
C THR A 105 3.77 4.40 16.93
N ALA A 106 3.37 5.67 16.88
CA ALA A 106 4.24 6.75 16.45
C ALA A 106 5.44 6.91 17.39
N THR A 107 6.61 7.20 16.84
CA THR A 107 7.83 7.44 17.61
C THR A 107 7.66 8.66 18.55
N GLY A 108 8.62 8.86 19.46
CA GLY A 108 8.69 10.06 20.29
C GLY A 108 8.87 11.37 19.49
N GLY A 109 9.22 11.28 18.20
CA GLY A 109 9.26 12.40 17.27
C GLY A 109 8.00 12.56 16.41
N GLY A 110 6.95 11.77 16.66
CA GLY A 110 5.70 11.83 15.87
C GLY A 110 5.83 11.25 14.47
N THR A 111 6.72 10.29 14.26
CA THR A 111 6.95 9.66 12.94
C THR A 111 6.62 8.17 12.94
N ALA A 112 6.30 7.63 11.77
CA ALA A 112 6.20 6.20 11.54
C ALA A 112 6.71 5.81 10.15
N ASN A 113 7.32 4.62 10.06
CA ASN A 113 7.66 3.97 8.79
C ASN A 113 7.10 2.55 8.84
N VAL A 114 6.11 2.29 8.02
CA VAL A 114 5.39 1.01 8.00
C VAL A 114 5.27 0.46 6.59
N HIS A 115 5.15 -0.86 6.48
CA HIS A 115 5.01 -1.52 5.18
C HIS A 115 4.13 -2.76 5.29
N ALA A 116 3.67 -3.24 4.14
CA ALA A 116 3.02 -4.55 3.99
C ALA A 116 3.37 -5.18 2.64
N THR A 117 3.25 -6.49 2.57
CA THR A 117 3.38 -7.27 1.33
C THR A 117 2.18 -8.18 1.17
N ALA A 118 1.65 -8.28 -0.04
CA ALA A 118 0.61 -9.24 -0.40
C ALA A 118 1.10 -10.20 -1.50
N PRO A 119 0.65 -11.48 -1.48
CA PRO A 119 1.07 -12.49 -2.45
C PRO A 119 0.28 -12.42 -3.78
N TRP A 120 -0.18 -11.23 -4.15
CA TRP A 120 -0.96 -10.93 -5.35
C TRP A 120 -0.69 -9.50 -5.83
N ILE A 121 -1.09 -9.20 -7.08
CA ILE A 121 -0.97 -7.87 -7.69
C ILE A 121 -2.22 -7.04 -7.34
N ALA A 122 -2.02 -5.89 -6.71
CA ALA A 122 -3.09 -4.92 -6.45
C ALA A 122 -3.66 -4.39 -7.79
N GLY A 123 -4.99 -4.42 -7.90
CA GLY A 123 -5.69 -3.88 -9.05
C GLY A 123 -5.63 -2.34 -9.11
N PRO A 124 -6.13 -1.75 -10.21
CA PRO A 124 -6.13 -0.29 -10.39
C PRO A 124 -7.02 0.46 -9.40
N SER A 125 -7.93 -0.22 -8.72
CA SER A 125 -8.77 0.35 -7.67
C SER A 125 -8.08 0.46 -6.29
N ALA A 126 -6.82 0.06 -6.16
CA ALA A 126 -5.96 0.44 -5.03
C ALA A 126 -5.48 1.87 -5.26
N MET A 127 -6.28 2.88 -4.85
CA MET A 127 -6.16 4.26 -5.31
C MET A 127 -5.49 5.19 -4.29
N SER A 128 -5.54 4.86 -3.01
CA SER A 128 -4.94 5.70 -1.97
C SER A 128 -4.46 4.89 -0.77
N VAL A 129 -3.65 5.52 0.08
CA VAL A 129 -3.29 5.01 1.40
C VAL A 129 -3.84 5.98 2.44
N VAL A 130 -4.57 5.47 3.43
CA VAL A 130 -5.13 6.26 4.52
C VAL A 130 -4.47 5.91 5.84
N VAL A 131 -4.17 6.92 6.64
CA VAL A 131 -3.75 6.79 8.03
C VAL A 131 -4.94 7.05 8.94
N HIS A 132 -5.15 6.16 9.89
CA HIS A 132 -6.23 6.21 10.87
C HIS A 132 -5.66 6.43 12.27
N ASP A 133 -6.28 7.31 13.04
CA ASP A 133 -6.01 7.47 14.48
C ASP A 133 -6.86 6.45 15.26
N VAL A 134 -6.20 5.42 15.79
CA VAL A 134 -6.87 4.34 16.55
C VAL A 134 -7.36 4.86 17.89
N ASP A 135 -6.61 5.75 18.53
CA ASP A 135 -6.97 6.34 19.81
C ASP A 135 -8.20 7.26 19.70
N ALA A 136 -8.45 7.77 18.48
CA ALA A 136 -9.67 8.52 18.13
C ALA A 136 -10.75 7.64 17.47
N GLY A 137 -10.80 6.34 17.77
CA GLY A 137 -11.81 5.43 17.27
C GLY A 137 -11.67 5.07 15.78
N GLY A 138 -10.48 5.16 15.22
CA GLY A 138 -10.18 4.85 13.82
C GLY A 138 -10.50 5.99 12.86
N ALA A 139 -10.54 7.23 13.35
CA ALA A 139 -10.75 8.41 12.51
C ALA A 139 -9.68 8.50 11.40
N LYS A 140 -10.09 8.80 10.17
CA LYS A 140 -9.17 9.04 9.06
C LYS A 140 -8.51 10.40 9.26
N VAL A 141 -7.18 10.43 9.41
CA VAL A 141 -6.44 11.65 9.71
C VAL A 141 -5.56 12.14 8.56
N ALA A 142 -5.06 11.24 7.72
CA ALA A 142 -4.26 11.62 6.56
C ALA A 142 -4.41 10.63 5.41
N CYS A 143 -4.07 11.05 4.20
CA CYS A 143 -4.23 10.30 2.98
C CYS A 143 -3.13 10.63 1.97
N ALA A 144 -2.76 9.66 1.13
CA ALA A 144 -1.93 9.82 -0.05
C ALA A 144 -2.61 9.18 -1.26
N ASP A 145 -2.85 9.92 -2.33
CA ASP A 145 -3.27 9.36 -3.62
C ASP A 145 -2.11 8.60 -4.27
N LEU A 146 -2.39 7.43 -4.80
CA LEU A 146 -1.42 6.57 -5.49
C LEU A 146 -1.54 6.78 -7.02
N ALA A 147 -0.66 7.62 -7.59
CA ALA A 147 -0.66 7.97 -9.02
C ALA A 147 0.74 7.90 -9.64
#